data_8dabd039fc0346cfc4a3c2cb1f2186c1
#
_entry.id   8dabd039fc0346cfc4a3c2cb1f2186c1
#
_cell.length_a   1.000
_cell.length_b   1.000
_cell.length_c   1.000
_cell.angle_alpha   90.00
_cell.angle_beta   90.00
_cell.angle_gamma   90.00
#
_symmetry.space_group_name_H-M   'P 1'
#
loop_
_entity.id
_entity.type
_entity.pdbx_description
1 polymer ?
#
loop_
_entity_poly.entity_id
_entity_poly.type
_entity_poly.pdbx_seq_one_letter_code
_entity_poly.pdbx_strand_id
1 'polypeptide(L)'
;MPHAKPDELPSGGAGRWPLAGDNFRSVQWGDMEVGYTTTGPLDCTELYRLGGLPGGVCTCPHYGYIFEGSIRVTYPNTDWPDELAGPGEVYFFPAGHVLIYPEPTRALELNPAFALQQCMDAMQRAGQR
;
A
#
# COMPACT_ATOMS: atom_id res chain seq x y z
N MET A 1 4.12 15.18 15.02
CA MET A 1 2.97 15.96 14.53
C MET A 1 1.68 15.25 14.89
N PRO A 2 0.68 15.91 15.57
CA PRO A 2 -0.59 15.27 15.91
C PRO A 2 -1.63 15.31 14.79
N HIS A 3 -1.39 16.08 13.73
CA HIS A 3 -2.24 16.14 12.55
C HIS A 3 -1.48 16.74 11.39
N ALA A 4 -1.92 16.46 10.18
CA ALA A 4 -1.31 16.99 8.96
C ALA A 4 -2.29 16.84 7.79
N LYS A 5 -2.06 17.64 6.75
CA LYS A 5 -2.71 17.35 5.47
C LYS A 5 -2.00 16.16 4.83
N PRO A 6 -2.70 15.34 4.04
CA PRO A 6 -2.09 14.15 3.46
C PRO A 6 -0.79 14.43 2.69
N ASP A 7 -0.75 15.50 1.90
CA ASP A 7 0.41 15.85 1.09
C ASP A 7 1.57 16.47 1.89
N GLU A 8 1.39 16.70 3.18
CA GLU A 8 2.44 17.17 4.09
C GLU A 8 3.14 16.03 4.82
N LEU A 9 2.65 14.79 4.69
CA LEU A 9 3.28 13.65 5.34
C LEU A 9 4.67 13.39 4.76
N PRO A 10 5.61 12.88 5.57
CA PRO A 10 6.99 12.68 5.11
C PRO A 10 7.11 11.72 3.94
N SER A 11 7.91 12.10 2.95
CA SER A 11 8.20 11.28 1.77
C SER A 11 8.87 9.96 2.15
N GLY A 12 8.43 8.86 1.52
CA GLY A 12 9.04 7.55 1.71
C GLY A 12 9.05 7.06 3.15
N GLY A 13 7.99 7.39 3.93
CA GLY A 13 7.95 7.02 5.34
C GLY A 13 9.08 7.64 6.15
N ALA A 14 9.35 8.93 5.95
CA ALA A 14 10.46 9.66 6.58
C ALA A 14 11.83 9.08 6.18
N GLY A 15 11.97 8.67 4.93
CA GLY A 15 13.23 8.16 4.37
C GLY A 15 13.48 6.68 4.57
N ARG A 16 12.56 5.96 5.23
CA ARG A 16 12.72 4.50 5.40
C ARG A 16 12.63 3.74 4.07
N TRP A 17 11.84 4.26 3.14
CA TRP A 17 11.58 3.63 1.84
C TRP A 17 11.86 4.61 0.70
N PRO A 18 13.14 4.88 0.44
CA PRO A 18 13.51 5.95 -0.52
C PRO A 18 13.03 5.70 -1.95
N LEU A 19 12.90 4.45 -2.38
CA LEU A 19 12.42 4.16 -3.73
C LEU A 19 10.94 4.49 -3.90
N ALA A 20 10.16 4.45 -2.82
CA ALA A 20 8.77 4.89 -2.86
C ALA A 20 8.68 6.42 -3.00
N GLY A 21 9.59 7.14 -2.35
CA GLY A 21 9.65 8.60 -2.44
C GLY A 21 8.32 9.25 -2.13
N ASP A 22 7.95 10.22 -2.97
CA ASP A 22 6.69 10.95 -2.83
C ASP A 22 5.45 10.11 -3.16
N ASN A 23 5.63 8.93 -3.75
CA ASN A 23 4.51 8.03 -4.03
C ASN A 23 3.95 7.39 -2.78
N PHE A 24 4.71 7.41 -1.69
CA PHE A 24 4.23 6.94 -0.39
C PHE A 24 4.71 7.90 0.69
N ARG A 25 3.83 8.82 1.07
CA ARG A 25 4.08 9.76 2.16
C ARG A 25 3.42 9.22 3.41
N SER A 26 4.19 9.04 4.49
CA SER A 26 3.60 8.44 5.68
C SER A 26 4.29 8.82 6.97
N VAL A 27 3.58 8.62 8.07
CA VAL A 27 4.07 8.83 9.43
C VAL A 27 3.47 7.75 10.34
N GLN A 28 4.26 7.30 11.30
CA GLN A 28 3.75 6.38 12.31
C GLN A 28 3.18 7.16 13.48
N TRP A 29 1.90 6.96 13.75
CA TRP A 29 1.21 7.48 14.92
C TRP A 29 0.73 6.31 15.77
N GLY A 30 1.35 6.12 16.93
CA GLY A 30 1.05 4.94 17.74
C GLY A 30 1.44 3.66 16.99
N ASP A 31 0.52 2.72 16.93
CA ASP A 31 0.74 1.43 16.25
C ASP A 31 0.37 1.46 14.77
N MET A 32 -0.03 2.61 14.25
CA MET A 32 -0.51 2.74 12.88
C MET A 32 0.43 3.60 12.04
N GLU A 33 0.66 3.16 10.82
CA GLU A 33 1.26 4.00 9.79
C GLU A 33 0.13 4.64 8.99
N VAL A 34 0.11 5.96 8.97
CA VAL A 34 -0.87 6.74 8.22
C VAL A 34 -0.21 7.19 6.93
N GLY A 35 -0.73 6.76 5.79
CA GLY A 35 -0.09 6.96 4.52
C GLY A 35 -0.98 7.65 3.49
N TYR A 36 -0.34 8.45 2.67
CA TYR A 36 -0.94 9.05 1.48
C TYR A 36 -0.21 8.51 0.25
N THR A 37 -0.93 7.75 -0.56
CA THR A 37 -0.34 7.10 -1.73
C THR A 37 -0.75 7.79 -3.02
N THR A 38 0.22 7.94 -3.92
CA THR A 38 0.00 8.35 -5.31
C THR A 38 0.73 7.36 -6.19
N THR A 39 -0.02 6.39 -6.71
CA THR A 39 0.54 5.25 -7.44
C THR A 39 0.11 5.31 -8.89
N GLY A 40 1.07 5.25 -9.81
CA GLY A 40 0.79 5.07 -11.23
C GLY A 40 0.34 3.63 -11.52
N PRO A 41 -0.04 3.30 -12.77
CA PRO A 41 -0.43 1.93 -13.09
C PRO A 41 0.66 0.95 -12.65
N LEU A 42 0.26 -0.05 -11.86
CA LEU A 42 1.21 -0.97 -11.24
C LEU A 42 0.51 -2.26 -10.87
N ASP A 43 1.13 -3.39 -11.21
CA ASP A 43 0.74 -4.71 -10.72
C ASP A 43 1.83 -5.19 -9.76
N CYS A 44 1.47 -5.38 -8.49
CA CYS A 44 2.42 -5.74 -7.46
C CYS A 44 2.80 -7.22 -7.43
N THR A 45 2.25 -8.06 -8.32
CA THR A 45 2.50 -9.51 -8.32
C THR A 45 3.99 -9.83 -8.31
N GLU A 46 4.75 -9.26 -9.25
CA GLU A 46 6.18 -9.52 -9.35
C GLU A 46 6.98 -8.87 -8.21
N LEU A 47 6.59 -7.67 -7.79
CA LEU A 47 7.28 -6.99 -6.69
C LEU A 47 7.20 -7.79 -5.40
N TYR A 48 6.04 -8.35 -5.08
CA TYR A 48 5.87 -9.16 -3.88
C TYR A 48 6.69 -10.44 -3.96
N ARG A 49 6.70 -11.08 -5.12
CA ARG A 49 7.49 -12.30 -5.35
C ARG A 49 9.00 -12.01 -5.24
N LEU A 50 9.49 -11.00 -5.95
CA LEU A 50 10.90 -10.63 -5.96
C LEU A 50 11.38 -10.15 -4.59
N GLY A 51 10.52 -9.49 -3.84
CA GLY A 51 10.82 -9.05 -2.48
C GLY A 51 10.84 -10.16 -1.43
N GLY A 52 10.43 -11.37 -1.81
CA GLY A 52 10.47 -12.52 -0.92
C GLY A 52 9.30 -12.61 0.05
N LEU A 53 8.17 -11.97 -0.25
CA LEU A 53 6.98 -12.14 0.58
C LEU A 53 6.46 -13.57 0.49
N PRO A 54 6.18 -14.23 1.63
CA PRO A 54 5.72 -15.61 1.64
C PRO A 54 4.43 -15.79 0.81
N GLY A 55 4.41 -16.79 -0.07
CA GLY A 55 3.29 -17.04 -0.95
C GLY A 55 3.06 -16.00 -2.03
N GLY A 56 3.97 -15.02 -2.17
CA GLY A 56 3.85 -13.96 -3.16
C GLY A 56 2.73 -12.95 -2.86
N VAL A 57 2.32 -12.83 -1.60
CA VAL A 57 1.22 -11.96 -1.19
C VAL A 57 1.66 -11.00 -0.09
N CYS A 58 0.96 -9.89 0.02
CA CYS A 58 1.17 -8.93 1.12
C CYS A 58 0.44 -9.44 2.37
N THR A 59 1.15 -9.46 3.49
CA THR A 59 0.59 -9.89 4.78
C THR A 59 0.12 -8.73 5.65
N CYS A 60 0.20 -7.51 5.14
CA CYS A 60 -0.28 -6.32 5.83
C CYS A 60 -1.74 -6.06 5.45
N PRO A 61 -2.68 -6.07 6.40
CA PRO A 61 -4.03 -5.61 6.09
C PRO A 61 -4.00 -4.10 5.79
N HIS A 62 -4.82 -3.67 4.84
CA HIS A 62 -4.92 -2.26 4.47
C HIS A 62 -6.32 -1.74 4.74
N TYR A 63 -6.39 -0.55 5.32
CA TYR A 63 -7.62 0.20 5.53
C TYR A 63 -7.45 1.53 4.81
N GLY A 64 -8.46 2.01 4.12
CA GLY A 64 -8.25 3.28 3.44
C GLY A 64 -9.47 3.88 2.76
N TYR A 65 -9.18 4.93 2.00
CA TYR A 65 -10.16 5.70 1.23
C TYR A 65 -9.51 6.14 -0.08
N ILE A 66 -10.21 5.92 -1.19
CA ILE A 66 -9.72 6.30 -2.52
C ILE A 66 -10.26 7.66 -2.91
N PHE A 67 -9.36 8.61 -3.17
CA PHE A 67 -9.73 9.94 -3.68
C PHE A 67 -9.92 9.90 -5.20
N GLU A 68 -9.01 9.23 -5.93
CA GLU A 68 -9.00 9.11 -7.38
C GLU A 68 -8.46 7.75 -7.78
N GLY A 69 -8.94 7.24 -8.92
CA GLY A 69 -8.47 5.98 -9.47
C GLY A 69 -9.16 4.78 -8.89
N SER A 70 -8.50 3.64 -8.95
CA SER A 70 -9.06 2.38 -8.48
C SER A 70 -7.96 1.41 -8.03
N ILE A 71 -8.33 0.48 -7.16
CA ILE A 71 -7.44 -0.59 -6.70
C ILE A 71 -8.17 -1.91 -6.90
N ARG A 72 -7.58 -2.77 -7.74
CA ARG A 72 -8.01 -4.17 -7.85
C ARG A 72 -7.24 -4.99 -6.85
N VAL A 73 -7.94 -5.87 -6.15
CA VAL A 73 -7.34 -6.77 -5.16
C VAL A 73 -7.64 -8.19 -5.54
N THR A 74 -6.60 -9.03 -5.54
CA THR A 74 -6.75 -10.47 -5.72
C THR A 74 -6.23 -11.20 -4.49
N TYR A 75 -6.75 -12.40 -4.26
CA TYR A 75 -6.37 -13.26 -3.14
C TYR A 75 -5.96 -14.62 -3.68
N PRO A 76 -4.75 -14.73 -4.30
CA PRO A 76 -4.40 -15.86 -5.16
C PRO A 76 -4.32 -17.22 -4.45
N ASN A 77 -4.15 -17.22 -3.13
CA ASN A 77 -4.02 -18.47 -2.36
C ASN A 77 -5.32 -18.85 -1.65
N THR A 78 -6.45 -18.26 -2.04
CA THR A 78 -7.76 -18.46 -1.43
C THR A 78 -8.83 -18.56 -2.51
N ASP A 79 -10.05 -18.91 -2.08
CA ASP A 79 -11.23 -18.90 -2.94
C ASP A 79 -11.95 -17.54 -2.92
N TRP A 80 -11.39 -16.56 -2.24
CA TRP A 80 -12.01 -15.23 -2.15
C TRP A 80 -12.03 -14.57 -3.53
N PRO A 81 -13.15 -13.96 -3.91
CA PRO A 81 -13.25 -13.28 -5.20
C PRO A 81 -12.38 -12.02 -5.24
N ASP A 82 -11.97 -11.64 -6.45
CA ASP A 82 -11.33 -10.36 -6.67
C ASP A 82 -12.30 -9.23 -6.33
N GLU A 83 -11.74 -8.09 -5.91
CA GLU A 83 -12.50 -6.89 -5.65
C GLU A 83 -11.91 -5.73 -6.46
N LEU A 84 -12.74 -4.74 -6.75
CA LEU A 84 -12.31 -3.49 -7.37
C LEU A 84 -12.91 -2.35 -6.56
N ALA A 85 -12.05 -1.63 -5.84
CA ALA A 85 -12.46 -0.43 -5.10
C ALA A 85 -12.21 0.81 -5.96
N GLY A 86 -13.15 1.73 -5.95
CA GLY A 86 -13.12 2.93 -6.78
C GLY A 86 -13.17 4.24 -6.00
N PRO A 87 -13.24 5.38 -6.70
CA PRO A 87 -13.17 6.68 -6.05
C PRO A 87 -14.34 6.92 -5.11
N GLY A 88 -14.04 7.53 -3.97
CA GLY A 88 -15.03 7.81 -2.94
C GLY A 88 -15.35 6.63 -2.04
N GLU A 89 -14.69 5.48 -2.20
CA GLU A 89 -14.95 4.30 -1.41
C GLU A 89 -13.94 4.13 -0.30
N VAL A 90 -14.43 3.71 0.87
CA VAL A 90 -13.56 3.18 1.93
C VAL A 90 -13.30 1.70 1.64
N TYR A 91 -12.14 1.20 2.03
CA TYR A 91 -11.80 -0.19 1.78
C TYR A 91 -11.12 -0.84 2.97
N PHE A 92 -11.25 -2.16 3.03
CA PHE A 92 -10.46 -3.03 3.88
C PHE A 92 -9.99 -4.22 3.04
N PHE A 93 -8.67 -4.36 2.92
CA PHE A 93 -8.07 -5.49 2.23
C PHE A 93 -7.34 -6.36 3.26
N PRO A 94 -7.92 -7.51 3.65
CA PRO A 94 -7.25 -8.38 4.62
C PRO A 94 -5.91 -8.91 4.08
N ALA A 95 -5.07 -9.39 4.98
CA ALA A 95 -3.80 -10.00 4.62
C ALA A 95 -3.98 -11.15 3.62
N GLY A 96 -2.97 -11.38 2.77
CA GLY A 96 -3.02 -12.43 1.76
C GLY A 96 -3.42 -11.95 0.38
N HIS A 97 -3.35 -10.66 0.15
CA HIS A 97 -3.75 -10.04 -1.12
C HIS A 97 -2.56 -9.69 -2.02
N VAL A 98 -2.89 -9.43 -3.28
CA VAL A 98 -2.03 -8.73 -4.23
C VAL A 98 -2.76 -7.50 -4.71
N LEU A 99 -2.11 -6.33 -4.64
CA LEU A 99 -2.68 -5.08 -5.12
C LEU A 99 -2.31 -4.83 -6.58
N ILE A 100 -3.29 -4.40 -7.36
CA ILE A 100 -3.12 -4.00 -8.75
C ILE A 100 -3.77 -2.63 -8.91
N TYR A 101 -3.01 -1.70 -9.46
CA TYR A 101 -3.48 -0.35 -9.76
C TYR A 101 -3.68 -0.23 -11.27
N PRO A 102 -4.93 -0.33 -11.78
CA PRO A 102 -5.17 -0.28 -13.22
C PRO A 102 -4.92 1.10 -13.83
N GLU A 103 -4.92 2.14 -13.01
CA GLU A 103 -4.83 3.53 -13.43
C GLU A 103 -4.14 4.34 -12.33
N PRO A 104 -3.72 5.59 -12.61
CA PRO A 104 -3.18 6.44 -11.56
C PRO A 104 -4.19 6.59 -10.41
N THR A 105 -3.73 6.33 -9.20
CA THR A 105 -4.59 6.23 -8.01
C THR A 105 -4.02 7.03 -6.87
N ARG A 106 -4.90 7.73 -6.17
CA ARG A 106 -4.58 8.53 -5.00
C ARG A 106 -5.47 8.09 -3.85
N ALA A 107 -4.86 7.69 -2.75
CA ALA A 107 -5.58 7.10 -1.62
C ALA A 107 -4.97 7.47 -0.27
N LEU A 108 -5.81 7.45 0.74
CA LEU A 108 -5.37 7.50 2.14
C LEU A 108 -5.39 6.06 2.67
N GLU A 109 -4.31 5.65 3.32
CA GLU A 109 -4.19 4.34 3.94
C GLU A 109 -3.85 4.45 5.41
N LEU A 110 -4.44 3.55 6.20
CA LEU A 110 -4.08 3.34 7.59
C LEU A 110 -3.71 1.87 7.74
N ASN A 111 -2.50 1.59 8.19
CA ASN A 111 -1.97 0.24 8.23
C ASN A 111 -1.32 -0.04 9.59
N PRO A 112 -1.42 -1.28 10.09
CA PRO A 112 -0.59 -1.67 11.23
C PRO A 112 0.89 -1.47 10.88
N ALA A 113 1.60 -0.65 11.65
CA ALA A 113 2.94 -0.19 11.28
C ALA A 113 3.93 -1.34 11.09
N PHE A 114 3.91 -2.32 12.00
CA PHE A 114 4.84 -3.45 11.93
C PHE A 114 4.62 -4.30 10.66
N ALA A 115 3.34 -4.60 10.36
CA ALA A 115 3.02 -5.39 9.17
C ALA A 115 3.33 -4.63 7.87
N LEU A 116 3.07 -3.32 7.85
CA LEU A 116 3.40 -2.50 6.69
C LEU A 116 4.90 -2.47 6.45
N GLN A 117 5.71 -2.37 7.50
CA GLN A 117 7.16 -2.32 7.36
C GLN A 117 7.67 -3.55 6.62
N GLN A 118 7.17 -4.75 6.95
CA GLN A 118 7.57 -5.98 6.28
C GLN A 118 7.27 -5.92 4.78
N CYS A 119 6.10 -5.44 4.41
CA CYS A 119 5.69 -5.31 3.00
C CYS A 119 6.54 -4.27 2.28
N MET A 120 6.70 -3.09 2.86
CA MET A 120 7.48 -2.01 2.25
C MET A 120 8.96 -2.36 2.11
N ASP A 121 9.53 -3.04 3.10
CA ASP A 121 10.92 -3.51 3.02
C ASP A 121 11.09 -4.52 1.90
N ALA A 122 10.12 -5.40 1.70
CA ALA A 122 10.12 -6.35 0.58
C ALA A 122 10.08 -5.62 -0.77
N MET A 123 9.26 -4.60 -0.90
CA MET A 123 9.18 -3.80 -2.11
C MET A 123 10.49 -3.05 -2.40
N GLN A 124 11.15 -2.53 -1.35
CA GLN A 124 12.48 -1.91 -1.50
C GLN A 124 13.49 -2.94 -2.02
N ARG A 125 13.50 -4.16 -1.48
CA ARG A 125 14.39 -5.23 -1.97
C ARG A 125 14.12 -5.58 -3.43
N ALA A 126 12.86 -5.56 -3.84
CA ALA A 126 12.46 -5.83 -5.22
C ALA A 126 12.82 -4.70 -6.19
N GLY A 127 13.29 -3.54 -5.68
CA GLY A 127 13.58 -2.38 -6.50
C GLY A 127 12.33 -1.67 -6.96
N GLN A 128 11.42 -1.38 -6.05
CA GLN A 128 10.17 -0.66 -6.31
C GLN A 128 10.42 0.60 -7.14
N ARG A 129 9.62 0.76 -8.17
CA ARG A 129 9.75 1.90 -9.10
C ARG A 129 8.48 2.73 -9.16
#